data_b1214b970cc2f0184d2dff8bcbc32b7b
#
_entry.id   b1214b970cc2f0184d2dff8bcbc32b7b
#
_cell.length_a   1.000
_cell.length_b   1.000
_cell.length_c   1.000
_cell.angle_alpha   90.00
_cell.angle_beta   90.00
_cell.angle_gamma   90.00
#
_symmetry.space_group_name_H-M   'P 1'
#
loop_
_entity.id
_entity.type
_entity.pdbx_description
1 polymer ?
#
loop_
_entity_poly.entity_id
_entity_poly.type
_entity_poly.pdbx_seq_one_letter_code
_entity_poly.pdbx_strand_id
1 'polypeptide(L)'
;MRTRDRMTVAVVQAASVLMDREQSVQKACRYLEEASNRGADLIVFPEAFIPGYPRGLTFGSVVGARRPEGRKDWGRYWRSAVSIPSPDIDRLKEAIARTKAYVVMGVIERADHGGHATLYGTTLYFGPDGTLLGRHRKLKPTGSERLIWGEGDGSTLTAVPTPFGILGGLICWENYMPLARAAMYEKGVTLYVAPTADARDSWQATLQHIACEGRCFVIGANQYVTKHDYPEDLACAGDLVHEPEELCRGGSAIVDPLGQYLAGPLYHEEGLVVAELDLTAVEAARFDFDVTGHYARPDVFTLWVNEEPQRNVTLRADRQGVNPRTPGPA
;
A
#
# COMPACT_ATOMS: atom_id res chain seq x y z
N MET A 1 -1.64 23.20 7.14
CA MET A 1 -0.89 24.22 6.37
C MET A 1 0.53 23.69 6.18
N ARG A 2 0.99 23.56 4.93
CA ARG A 2 2.36 23.11 4.60
C ARG A 2 3.40 24.06 5.21
N THR A 3 4.47 23.50 5.80
CA THR A 3 5.51 24.29 6.47
C THR A 3 6.86 24.25 5.74
N ARG A 4 6.96 23.43 4.69
CA ARG A 4 8.14 23.28 3.84
C ARG A 4 7.72 23.22 2.37
N ASP A 5 8.53 23.78 1.48
CA ASP A 5 8.29 23.78 0.02
C ASP A 5 9.01 22.63 -0.69
N ARG A 6 9.91 21.93 -0.02
CA ARG A 6 10.65 20.81 -0.57
C ARG A 6 10.67 19.61 0.38
N MET A 7 10.74 18.41 -0.19
CA MET A 7 10.94 17.16 0.53
C MET A 7 11.74 16.17 -0.32
N THR A 8 12.49 15.30 0.34
CA THR A 8 13.15 14.17 -0.32
C THR A 8 12.33 12.90 -0.10
N VAL A 9 12.03 12.19 -1.19
CA VAL A 9 11.33 10.91 -1.18
C VAL A 9 12.26 9.79 -1.62
N ALA A 10 12.28 8.69 -0.87
CA ALA A 10 12.96 7.45 -1.25
C ALA A 10 11.95 6.32 -1.41
N VAL A 11 11.99 5.67 -2.56
CA VAL A 11 11.18 4.47 -2.85
C VAL A 11 12.08 3.25 -2.82
N VAL A 12 11.73 2.28 -2.02
CA VAL A 12 12.44 1.00 -1.95
C VAL A 12 11.94 0.09 -3.08
N GLN A 13 12.85 -0.38 -3.91
CA GLN A 13 12.61 -1.46 -4.86
C GLN A 13 13.43 -2.66 -4.44
N ALA A 14 12.78 -3.66 -3.86
CA ALA A 14 13.45 -4.87 -3.40
C ALA A 14 12.48 -6.03 -3.26
N ALA A 15 12.99 -7.26 -3.38
CA ALA A 15 12.29 -8.44 -2.90
C ALA A 15 12.19 -8.42 -1.36
N SER A 16 11.13 -8.98 -0.83
CA SER A 16 11.11 -9.40 0.57
C SER A 16 11.82 -10.74 0.75
N VAL A 17 11.94 -11.20 2.00
CA VAL A 17 12.27 -12.61 2.25
C VAL A 17 10.95 -13.37 2.36
N LEU A 18 10.52 -14.00 1.28
CA LEU A 18 9.19 -14.59 1.16
C LEU A 18 8.92 -15.62 2.26
N MET A 19 7.77 -15.47 2.93
CA MET A 19 7.33 -16.33 4.05
C MET A 19 8.28 -16.37 5.26
N ASP A 20 9.14 -15.35 5.39
CA ASP A 20 9.97 -15.12 6.56
C ASP A 20 9.79 -13.67 7.05
N ARG A 21 8.89 -13.50 8.02
CA ARG A 21 8.56 -12.19 8.57
C ARG A 21 9.78 -11.53 9.25
N GLU A 22 10.53 -12.31 10.03
CA GLU A 22 11.65 -11.75 10.78
C GLU A 22 12.73 -11.21 9.85
N GLN A 23 13.14 -11.98 8.86
CA GLN A 23 14.14 -11.55 7.87
C GLN A 23 13.62 -10.40 7.00
N SER A 24 12.32 -10.40 6.63
CA SER A 24 11.70 -9.28 5.90
C SER A 24 11.74 -7.99 6.71
N VAL A 25 11.45 -8.04 8.03
CA VAL A 25 11.57 -6.89 8.94
C VAL A 25 13.03 -6.43 9.05
N GLN A 26 13.99 -7.34 9.15
CA GLN A 26 15.42 -6.99 9.15
C GLN A 26 15.84 -6.30 7.85
N LYS A 27 15.39 -6.81 6.69
CA LYS A 27 15.64 -6.21 5.37
C LYS A 27 15.01 -4.82 5.29
N ALA A 28 13.77 -4.66 5.78
CA ALA A 28 13.12 -3.34 5.87
C ALA A 28 13.94 -2.36 6.70
N CYS A 29 14.45 -2.77 7.88
CA CYS A 29 15.27 -1.92 8.74
C CYS A 29 16.56 -1.43 8.04
N ARG A 30 17.20 -2.28 7.22
CA ARG A 30 18.39 -1.87 6.43
C ARG A 30 18.04 -0.81 5.39
N TYR A 31 16.95 -0.98 4.64
CA TYR A 31 16.50 0.03 3.68
C TYR A 31 16.04 1.34 4.34
N LEU A 32 15.45 1.28 5.52
CA LEU A 32 15.11 2.46 6.31
C LEU A 32 16.37 3.27 6.66
N GLU A 33 17.43 2.59 7.12
CA GLU A 33 18.71 3.22 7.42
C GLU A 33 19.36 3.82 6.16
N GLU A 34 19.39 3.06 5.06
CA GLU A 34 19.96 3.54 3.79
C GLU A 34 19.22 4.76 3.26
N ALA A 35 17.88 4.74 3.25
CA ALA A 35 17.07 5.87 2.81
C ALA A 35 17.25 7.10 3.72
N SER A 36 17.34 6.89 5.02
CA SER A 36 17.62 7.94 6.01
C SER A 36 18.99 8.59 5.74
N ASN A 37 20.02 7.81 5.42
CA ASN A 37 21.34 8.31 5.07
C ASN A 37 21.36 9.13 3.77
N ARG A 38 20.33 8.97 2.92
CA ARG A 38 20.10 9.81 1.73
C ARG A 38 19.21 11.03 2.02
N GLY A 39 18.87 11.28 3.26
CA GLY A 39 18.09 12.44 3.70
C GLY A 39 16.60 12.36 3.38
N ALA A 40 16.03 11.17 3.24
CA ALA A 40 14.61 11.00 2.92
C ALA A 40 13.69 11.52 4.04
N ASP A 41 12.72 12.36 3.69
CA ASP A 41 11.60 12.79 4.54
C ASP A 41 10.42 11.80 4.47
N LEU A 42 10.31 11.04 3.36
CA LEU A 42 9.32 9.98 3.15
C LEU A 42 9.99 8.76 2.53
N ILE A 43 9.72 7.58 3.10
CA ILE A 43 10.23 6.29 2.59
C ILE A 43 9.04 5.41 2.25
N VAL A 44 8.98 4.89 1.03
CA VAL A 44 7.84 4.08 0.56
C VAL A 44 8.32 2.69 0.16
N PHE A 45 7.70 1.66 0.75
CA PHE A 45 7.93 0.26 0.44
C PHE A 45 6.86 -0.30 -0.49
N PRO A 46 7.16 -1.38 -1.24
CA PRO A 46 6.20 -2.04 -2.12
C PRO A 46 5.00 -2.67 -1.39
N GLU A 47 3.97 -3.03 -2.17
CA GLU A 47 2.86 -3.89 -1.73
C GLU A 47 3.39 -5.19 -1.12
N ALA A 48 2.80 -5.62 0.00
CA ALA A 48 3.08 -6.90 0.66
C ALA A 48 4.57 -7.15 0.95
N PHE A 49 5.37 -6.11 1.21
CA PHE A 49 6.81 -6.28 1.49
C PHE A 49 7.07 -7.20 2.68
N ILE A 50 6.18 -7.23 3.67
CA ILE A 50 6.27 -8.16 4.81
C ILE A 50 5.01 -9.05 4.82
N PRO A 51 5.14 -10.37 4.64
CA PRO A 51 6.33 -11.22 4.42
C PRO A 51 6.53 -11.61 2.94
N GLY A 52 6.14 -10.78 2.00
CA GLY A 52 6.29 -10.98 0.57
C GLY A 52 4.99 -11.17 -0.19
N TYR A 53 5.01 -10.75 -1.45
CA TYR A 53 3.96 -11.02 -2.43
C TYR A 53 4.23 -12.39 -3.06
N PRO A 54 3.30 -13.37 -2.94
CA PRO A 54 3.56 -14.76 -3.34
C PRO A 54 3.30 -14.97 -4.84
N ARG A 55 3.99 -14.23 -5.70
CA ARG A 55 3.83 -14.29 -7.15
C ARG A 55 4.06 -15.70 -7.68
N GLY A 56 3.22 -16.15 -8.60
CA GLY A 56 3.29 -17.47 -9.22
C GLY A 56 2.75 -18.61 -8.34
N LEU A 57 2.54 -18.41 -7.04
CA LEU A 57 2.01 -19.45 -6.16
C LEU A 57 0.48 -19.50 -6.22
N THR A 58 -0.06 -20.70 -6.40
CA THR A 58 -1.51 -20.97 -6.40
C THR A 58 -2.01 -21.42 -5.02
N PHE A 59 -1.10 -21.77 -4.10
CA PHE A 59 -1.43 -22.48 -2.86
C PHE A 59 -2.30 -23.70 -3.08
N GLY A 60 -2.07 -24.40 -4.19
CA GLY A 60 -2.84 -25.59 -4.59
C GLY A 60 -4.31 -25.32 -4.88
N SER A 61 -4.71 -24.05 -5.06
CA SER A 61 -6.08 -23.68 -5.36
C SER A 61 -6.38 -23.86 -6.85
N VAL A 62 -7.22 -24.84 -7.17
CA VAL A 62 -7.74 -25.10 -8.51
C VAL A 62 -9.25 -25.13 -8.43
N VAL A 63 -9.95 -24.64 -9.45
CA VAL A 63 -11.43 -24.65 -9.45
C VAL A 63 -11.93 -26.07 -9.18
N GLY A 64 -12.74 -26.21 -8.11
CA GLY A 64 -13.27 -27.50 -7.66
C GLY A 64 -12.31 -28.37 -6.82
N ALA A 65 -11.05 -27.98 -6.62
CA ALA A 65 -10.09 -28.76 -5.85
C ALA A 65 -9.22 -27.90 -4.92
N ARG A 66 -8.64 -28.55 -3.90
CA ARG A 66 -7.65 -27.97 -2.97
C ARG A 66 -6.58 -29.04 -2.70
N ARG A 67 -5.35 -28.78 -3.14
CA ARG A 67 -4.22 -29.69 -2.95
C ARG A 67 -3.67 -29.58 -1.54
N PRO A 68 -3.30 -30.71 -0.87
CA PRO A 68 -2.76 -30.67 0.50
C PRO A 68 -1.50 -29.83 0.65
N GLU A 69 -0.60 -29.87 -0.35
CA GLU A 69 0.66 -29.13 -0.40
C GLU A 69 0.40 -27.62 -0.27
N GLY A 70 -0.61 -27.11 -0.95
CA GLY A 70 -1.00 -25.72 -0.91
C GLY A 70 -1.42 -25.25 0.49
N ARG A 71 -2.09 -26.12 1.26
CA ARG A 71 -2.44 -25.80 2.66
C ARG A 71 -1.21 -25.67 3.56
N LYS A 72 -0.16 -26.45 3.28
CA LYS A 72 1.11 -26.37 4.02
C LYS A 72 1.76 -25.01 3.81
N ASP A 73 1.94 -24.58 2.56
CA ASP A 73 2.55 -23.30 2.22
C ASP A 73 1.67 -22.12 2.63
N TRP A 74 0.35 -22.24 2.44
CA TRP A 74 -0.57 -21.20 2.93
C TRP A 74 -0.51 -21.05 4.45
N GLY A 75 -0.40 -22.14 5.20
CA GLY A 75 -0.22 -22.11 6.65
C GLY A 75 1.11 -21.44 7.06
N ARG A 76 2.21 -21.64 6.29
CA ARG A 76 3.48 -20.94 6.47
C ARG A 76 3.32 -19.45 6.21
N TYR A 77 2.69 -19.08 5.10
CA TYR A 77 2.42 -17.70 4.72
C TYR A 77 1.58 -16.98 5.79
N TRP A 78 0.50 -17.63 6.27
CA TRP A 78 -0.33 -17.11 7.35
C TRP A 78 0.44 -16.87 8.64
N ARG A 79 1.32 -17.81 9.05
CA ARG A 79 2.16 -17.63 10.25
C ARG A 79 3.16 -16.50 10.10
N SER A 80 3.62 -16.25 8.90
CA SER A 80 4.56 -15.17 8.57
C SER A 80 3.89 -13.81 8.41
N ALA A 81 2.57 -13.76 8.28
CA ALA A 81 1.82 -12.51 8.19
C ALA A 81 1.86 -11.72 9.51
N VAL A 82 1.62 -10.41 9.42
CA VAL A 82 1.76 -9.46 10.53
C VAL A 82 0.45 -9.35 11.31
N SER A 83 0.51 -9.37 12.64
CA SER A 83 -0.58 -8.90 13.51
C SER A 83 -0.33 -7.45 13.93
N ILE A 84 -1.39 -6.68 14.10
CA ILE A 84 -1.31 -5.29 14.53
C ILE A 84 -2.22 -5.11 15.76
N PRO A 85 -1.63 -4.87 16.97
CA PRO A 85 -0.18 -4.73 17.27
C PRO A 85 0.58 -6.05 17.32
N SER A 86 1.92 -5.98 17.26
CA SER A 86 2.82 -7.13 17.48
C SER A 86 4.26 -6.65 17.74
N PRO A 87 5.14 -7.51 18.30
CA PRO A 87 6.56 -7.18 18.50
C PRO A 87 7.28 -6.80 17.18
N ASP A 88 6.89 -7.37 16.05
CA ASP A 88 7.46 -7.02 14.74
C ASP A 88 7.11 -5.58 14.33
N ILE A 89 5.87 -5.16 14.61
CA ILE A 89 5.43 -3.77 14.39
C ILE A 89 6.18 -2.83 15.34
N ASP A 90 6.39 -3.21 16.60
CA ASP A 90 7.13 -2.37 17.55
C ASP A 90 8.59 -2.22 17.13
N ARG A 91 9.22 -3.28 16.62
CA ARG A 91 10.57 -3.23 16.03
C ARG A 91 10.65 -2.28 14.82
N LEU A 92 9.64 -2.30 13.94
CA LEU A 92 9.54 -1.35 12.82
C LEU A 92 9.39 0.07 13.33
N LYS A 93 8.52 0.33 14.30
CA LYS A 93 8.34 1.66 14.90
C LYS A 93 9.65 2.22 15.45
N GLU A 94 10.43 1.39 16.17
CA GLU A 94 11.73 1.78 16.69
C GLU A 94 12.73 2.12 15.56
N ALA A 95 12.75 1.33 14.49
CA ALA A 95 13.62 1.59 13.35
C ALA A 95 13.20 2.87 12.62
N ILE A 96 11.90 3.08 12.41
CA ILE A 96 11.35 4.28 11.77
C ILE A 96 11.64 5.53 12.61
N ALA A 97 11.46 5.49 13.92
CA ALA A 97 11.75 6.62 14.81
C ALA A 97 13.20 7.12 14.70
N ARG A 98 14.15 6.21 14.39
CA ARG A 98 15.55 6.59 14.15
C ARG A 98 15.74 7.37 12.83
N THR A 99 14.93 7.09 11.81
CA THR A 99 15.04 7.76 10.50
C THR A 99 14.54 9.21 10.51
N LYS A 100 13.60 9.55 11.41
CA LYS A 100 12.86 10.81 11.45
C LYS A 100 12.03 11.08 10.19
N ALA A 101 11.79 10.06 9.36
CA ALA A 101 10.99 10.11 8.14
C ALA A 101 9.59 9.57 8.34
N TYR A 102 8.63 10.01 7.53
CA TYR A 102 7.38 9.28 7.33
C TYR A 102 7.68 7.99 6.57
N VAL A 103 6.97 6.92 6.92
CA VAL A 103 7.17 5.63 6.25
C VAL A 103 5.83 5.04 5.83
N VAL A 104 5.78 4.55 4.59
CA VAL A 104 4.66 3.77 4.05
C VAL A 104 5.16 2.36 3.80
N MET A 105 4.53 1.37 4.46
CA MET A 105 4.98 -0.03 4.47
C MET A 105 3.88 -0.96 3.99
N GLY A 106 4.11 -1.70 2.91
CA GLY A 106 3.22 -2.78 2.50
C GLY A 106 3.40 -4.04 3.34
N VAL A 107 2.32 -4.56 3.88
CA VAL A 107 2.33 -5.79 4.70
C VAL A 107 1.17 -6.71 4.32
N ILE A 108 1.33 -7.99 4.67
CA ILE A 108 0.20 -8.92 4.77
C ILE A 108 -0.24 -8.97 6.23
N GLU A 109 -1.42 -8.44 6.47
CA GLU A 109 -2.00 -8.30 7.79
C GLU A 109 -2.90 -9.50 8.11
N ARG A 110 -2.77 -10.08 9.31
CA ARG A 110 -3.76 -11.03 9.83
C ARG A 110 -4.96 -10.28 10.38
N ALA A 111 -6.16 -10.81 10.10
CA ALA A 111 -7.41 -10.26 10.65
C ALA A 111 -7.33 -10.13 12.18
N ASP A 112 -7.72 -8.98 12.69
CA ASP A 112 -7.83 -8.68 14.11
C ASP A 112 -9.21 -9.02 14.69
N HIS A 113 -10.23 -9.23 13.82
CA HIS A 113 -11.60 -9.55 14.21
C HIS A 113 -12.19 -10.66 13.35
N GLY A 114 -13.07 -11.46 13.92
CA GLY A 114 -13.92 -12.42 13.21
C GLY A 114 -13.15 -13.60 12.62
N GLY A 115 -12.84 -13.58 11.35
CA GLY A 115 -12.20 -14.69 10.64
C GLY A 115 -10.72 -14.85 10.96
N HIS A 116 -10.37 -15.59 11.98
CA HIS A 116 -8.98 -15.80 12.45
C HIS A 116 -7.97 -16.32 11.40
N ALA A 117 -8.44 -16.70 10.23
CA ALA A 117 -7.61 -17.17 9.12
C ALA A 117 -7.55 -16.19 7.94
N THR A 118 -8.25 -15.05 7.99
CA THR A 118 -8.25 -14.07 6.91
C THR A 118 -6.97 -13.25 6.92
N LEU A 119 -6.38 -13.06 5.73
CA LEU A 119 -5.25 -12.18 5.46
C LEU A 119 -5.70 -11.00 4.61
N TYR A 120 -5.07 -9.84 4.80
CA TYR A 120 -5.30 -8.65 3.99
C TYR A 120 -3.98 -8.11 3.43
N GLY A 121 -3.96 -7.73 2.16
CA GLY A 121 -2.94 -6.81 1.65
C GLY A 121 -3.18 -5.44 2.26
N THR A 122 -2.20 -4.92 3.01
CA THR A 122 -2.39 -3.69 3.80
C THR A 122 -1.20 -2.76 3.63
N THR A 123 -1.47 -1.47 3.53
CA THR A 123 -0.47 -0.40 3.62
C THR A 123 -0.56 0.25 5.00
N LEU A 124 0.57 0.34 5.69
CA LEU A 124 0.72 1.01 6.98
C LEU A 124 1.39 2.37 6.81
N TYR A 125 0.89 3.38 7.50
CA TYR A 125 1.43 4.74 7.50
C TYR A 125 2.00 5.06 8.87
N PHE A 126 3.29 5.40 8.91
CA PHE A 126 3.99 5.74 10.15
C PHE A 126 4.50 7.16 10.13
N GLY A 127 4.43 7.81 11.28
CA GLY A 127 5.03 9.11 11.53
C GLY A 127 6.54 9.03 11.80
N PRO A 128 7.23 10.18 11.79
CA PRO A 128 8.68 10.25 11.98
C PRO A 128 9.14 9.88 13.40
N ASP A 129 8.22 9.73 14.33
CA ASP A 129 8.43 9.22 15.68
C ASP A 129 8.16 7.71 15.82
N GLY A 130 7.82 7.04 14.70
CA GLY A 130 7.43 5.64 14.65
C GLY A 130 5.96 5.37 15.03
N THR A 131 5.16 6.40 15.30
CA THR A 131 3.73 6.23 15.57
C THR A 131 3.01 5.69 14.34
N LEU A 132 2.19 4.65 14.50
CA LEU A 132 1.29 4.17 13.44
C LEU A 132 0.12 5.17 13.31
N LEU A 133 0.11 5.92 12.20
CA LEU A 133 -0.86 6.99 11.92
C LEU A 133 -2.13 6.46 11.26
N GLY A 134 -2.05 5.34 10.56
CA GLY A 134 -3.18 4.72 9.88
C GLY A 134 -2.80 3.49 9.11
N ARG A 135 -3.82 2.82 8.58
CA ARG A 135 -3.66 1.67 7.67
C ARG A 135 -4.71 1.73 6.57
N HIS A 136 -4.38 1.17 5.42
CA HIS A 136 -5.34 0.92 4.34
C HIS A 136 -5.30 -0.55 3.96
N ARG A 137 -6.41 -1.27 4.12
CA ARG A 137 -6.60 -2.64 3.62
C ARG A 137 -7.08 -2.58 2.18
N LYS A 138 -6.45 -3.32 1.29
CA LYS A 138 -6.82 -3.38 -0.14
C LYS A 138 -8.31 -3.69 -0.29
N LEU A 139 -9.06 -2.77 -0.92
CA LEU A 139 -10.52 -2.88 -1.08
C LEU A 139 -10.88 -4.12 -1.90
N LYS A 140 -10.08 -4.42 -2.94
CA LYS A 140 -10.33 -5.53 -3.84
C LYS A 140 -9.03 -6.21 -4.25
N PRO A 141 -8.71 -7.38 -3.70
CA PRO A 141 -7.61 -8.19 -4.19
C PRO A 141 -7.78 -8.53 -5.66
N THR A 142 -6.68 -8.54 -6.42
CA THR A 142 -6.69 -8.66 -7.87
C THR A 142 -6.70 -10.11 -8.32
N GLY A 143 -7.63 -10.50 -9.19
CA GLY A 143 -7.61 -11.82 -9.83
C GLY A 143 -7.55 -12.96 -8.81
N SER A 144 -6.51 -13.77 -8.88
CA SER A 144 -6.29 -14.92 -7.99
C SER A 144 -5.91 -14.55 -6.55
N GLU A 145 -5.48 -13.31 -6.27
CA GLU A 145 -5.28 -12.84 -4.89
C GLU A 145 -6.52 -13.04 -4.02
N ARG A 146 -7.73 -12.99 -4.62
CA ARG A 146 -9.01 -13.24 -3.94
C ARG A 146 -9.15 -14.64 -3.34
N LEU A 147 -8.30 -15.58 -3.74
CA LEU A 147 -8.25 -16.91 -3.16
C LEU A 147 -7.52 -16.95 -1.82
N ILE A 148 -6.68 -15.94 -1.56
CA ILE A 148 -5.76 -15.92 -0.41
C ILE A 148 -5.97 -14.70 0.49
N TRP A 149 -6.49 -13.58 -0.02
CA TRP A 149 -6.71 -12.34 0.75
C TRP A 149 -8.18 -11.94 0.77
N GLY A 150 -8.59 -11.37 1.91
CA GLY A 150 -9.88 -10.73 2.10
C GLY A 150 -9.93 -9.33 1.53
N GLU A 151 -11.15 -8.81 1.40
CA GLU A 151 -11.45 -7.46 0.94
C GLU A 151 -11.45 -6.49 2.12
N GLY A 152 -10.79 -5.34 1.96
CA GLY A 152 -10.93 -4.21 2.88
C GLY A 152 -12.26 -3.48 2.68
N ASP A 153 -12.55 -2.54 3.57
CA ASP A 153 -13.71 -1.67 3.47
C ASP A 153 -13.30 -0.18 3.48
N GLY A 154 -14.27 0.72 3.30
CA GLY A 154 -14.00 2.15 3.22
C GLY A 154 -13.48 2.77 4.51
N SER A 155 -13.61 2.11 5.66
CA SER A 155 -13.14 2.64 6.96
C SER A 155 -11.63 2.80 7.03
N THR A 156 -10.90 2.18 6.10
CA THR A 156 -9.45 2.23 6.02
C THR A 156 -8.90 3.04 4.83
N LEU A 157 -9.74 3.84 4.17
CA LEU A 157 -9.30 4.81 3.14
C LEU A 157 -8.53 5.96 3.80
N THR A 158 -7.28 5.68 4.17
CA THR A 158 -6.44 6.53 4.99
C THR A 158 -5.84 7.70 4.20
N ALA A 159 -5.95 8.90 4.76
CA ALA A 159 -5.24 10.09 4.33
C ALA A 159 -4.63 10.76 5.56
N VAL A 160 -3.30 10.93 5.57
CA VAL A 160 -2.51 11.38 6.71
C VAL A 160 -2.02 12.81 6.48
N PRO A 161 -2.44 13.80 7.27
CA PRO A 161 -1.85 15.13 7.22
C PRO A 161 -0.37 15.10 7.62
N THR A 162 0.47 15.74 6.83
CA THR A 162 1.91 15.89 7.07
C THR A 162 2.33 17.36 6.89
N PRO A 163 3.52 17.78 7.34
CA PRO A 163 4.06 19.11 7.05
C PRO A 163 4.27 19.38 5.55
N PHE A 164 4.25 18.34 4.71
CA PHE A 164 4.51 18.39 3.27
C PHE A 164 3.23 18.36 2.42
N GLY A 165 2.10 18.07 3.01
CA GLY A 165 0.81 17.84 2.35
C GLY A 165 0.11 16.62 2.90
N ILE A 166 -0.94 16.16 2.22
CA ILE A 166 -1.70 14.98 2.64
C ILE A 166 -1.14 13.74 1.95
N LEU A 167 -0.67 12.79 2.77
CA LEU A 167 -0.12 11.51 2.33
C LEU A 167 -1.22 10.44 2.33
N GLY A 168 -1.42 9.77 1.23
CA GLY A 168 -2.40 8.68 1.08
C GLY A 168 -2.23 7.98 -0.25
N GLY A 169 -3.08 7.01 -0.55
CA GLY A 169 -3.02 6.33 -1.83
C GLY A 169 -3.73 4.98 -1.81
N LEU A 170 -3.59 4.23 -2.90
CA LEU A 170 -4.26 2.97 -3.15
C LEU A 170 -3.26 1.89 -3.56
N ILE A 171 -3.59 0.63 -3.27
CA ILE A 171 -2.70 -0.50 -3.50
C ILE A 171 -2.95 -1.09 -4.89
N CYS A 172 -1.91 -1.11 -5.74
CA CYS A 172 -1.88 -1.85 -7.00
C CYS A 172 -3.10 -1.54 -7.90
N TRP A 173 -3.88 -2.53 -8.30
CA TRP A 173 -5.00 -2.36 -9.22
C TRP A 173 -6.24 -1.68 -8.63
N GLU A 174 -6.27 -1.38 -7.34
CA GLU A 174 -7.26 -0.42 -6.83
C GLU A 174 -7.16 0.92 -7.57
N ASN A 175 -5.97 1.25 -8.06
CA ASN A 175 -5.71 2.43 -8.88
C ASN A 175 -6.46 2.43 -10.22
N TYR A 176 -7.02 1.31 -10.64
CA TYR A 176 -7.95 1.21 -11.77
C TYR A 176 -9.42 1.42 -11.37
N MET A 177 -9.72 1.64 -10.07
CA MET A 177 -11.06 1.95 -9.57
C MET A 177 -11.25 3.48 -9.56
N PRO A 178 -11.95 4.11 -10.52
CA PRO A 178 -12.04 5.58 -10.62
C PRO A 178 -12.68 6.20 -9.38
N LEU A 179 -13.69 5.54 -8.79
CA LEU A 179 -14.37 6.03 -7.59
C LEU A 179 -13.47 6.02 -6.35
N ALA A 180 -12.57 5.04 -6.24
CA ALA A 180 -11.60 4.99 -5.15
C ALA A 180 -10.57 6.13 -5.27
N ARG A 181 -10.07 6.41 -6.50
CA ARG A 181 -9.20 7.58 -6.72
C ARG A 181 -9.91 8.89 -6.41
N ALA A 182 -11.17 9.05 -6.88
CA ALA A 182 -11.97 10.23 -6.58
C ALA A 182 -12.12 10.47 -5.07
N ALA A 183 -12.34 9.41 -4.27
CA ALA A 183 -12.39 9.50 -2.82
C ALA A 183 -11.05 9.98 -2.23
N MET A 184 -9.91 9.52 -2.76
CA MET A 184 -8.59 9.95 -2.29
C MET A 184 -8.30 11.41 -2.68
N TYR A 185 -8.71 11.85 -3.86
CA TYR A 185 -8.57 13.25 -4.28
C TYR A 185 -9.41 14.18 -3.41
N GLU A 186 -10.64 13.79 -3.07
CA GLU A 186 -11.53 14.54 -2.18
C GLU A 186 -10.97 14.65 -0.74
N LYS A 187 -10.24 13.63 -0.29
CA LYS A 187 -9.46 13.69 0.96
C LYS A 187 -8.25 14.63 0.90
N GLY A 188 -8.00 15.25 -0.25
CA GLY A 188 -6.95 16.23 -0.47
C GLY A 188 -5.55 15.64 -0.63
N VAL A 189 -5.42 14.36 -1.01
CA VAL A 189 -4.13 13.70 -1.18
C VAL A 189 -3.29 14.41 -2.24
N THR A 190 -2.10 14.88 -1.84
CA THR A 190 -1.10 15.52 -2.70
C THR A 190 0.18 14.70 -2.84
N LEU A 191 0.43 13.79 -1.89
CA LEU A 191 1.49 12.78 -1.90
C LEU A 191 0.83 11.42 -2.06
N TYR A 192 0.61 11.01 -3.31
CA TYR A 192 -0.15 9.81 -3.64
C TYR A 192 0.79 8.62 -3.76
N VAL A 193 0.70 7.67 -2.84
CA VAL A 193 1.49 6.43 -2.87
C VAL A 193 0.74 5.33 -3.62
N ALA A 194 1.43 4.62 -4.50
CA ALA A 194 0.90 3.53 -5.31
C ALA A 194 1.80 2.28 -5.20
N PRO A 195 1.86 1.63 -4.02
CA PRO A 195 2.60 0.38 -3.87
C PRO A 195 1.93 -0.72 -4.71
N THR A 196 2.75 -1.53 -5.37
CA THR A 196 2.28 -2.50 -6.35
C THR A 196 3.19 -3.72 -6.44
N ALA A 197 2.67 -4.77 -7.07
CA ALA A 197 3.41 -5.90 -7.62
C ALA A 197 3.27 -5.98 -9.16
N ASP A 198 2.68 -4.97 -9.83
CA ASP A 198 2.51 -4.94 -11.29
C ASP A 198 3.73 -4.33 -11.98
N ALA A 199 4.45 -5.14 -12.76
CA ALA A 199 5.66 -4.75 -13.49
C ALA A 199 5.44 -4.52 -14.99
N ARG A 200 4.18 -4.41 -15.46
CA ARG A 200 3.87 -4.19 -16.89
C ARG A 200 4.07 -2.72 -17.27
N ASP A 201 4.32 -2.49 -18.57
CA ASP A 201 4.49 -1.12 -19.09
C ASP A 201 3.24 -0.24 -18.88
N SER A 202 2.04 -0.84 -18.95
CA SER A 202 0.78 -0.14 -18.68
C SER A 202 0.71 0.46 -17.26
N TRP A 203 1.47 -0.06 -16.30
CA TRP A 203 1.53 0.50 -14.95
C TRP A 203 2.20 1.87 -14.93
N GLN A 204 3.22 2.09 -15.76
CA GLN A 204 3.87 3.40 -15.87
C GLN A 204 2.90 4.46 -16.40
N ALA A 205 2.11 4.13 -17.43
CA ALA A 205 1.05 5.02 -17.92
C ALA A 205 0.01 5.31 -16.83
N THR A 206 -0.29 4.35 -15.96
CA THR A 206 -1.21 4.52 -14.82
C THR A 206 -0.68 5.54 -13.81
N LEU A 207 0.61 5.46 -13.43
CA LEU A 207 1.23 6.43 -12.51
C LEU A 207 1.15 7.85 -13.06
N GLN A 208 1.50 8.03 -14.34
CA GLN A 208 1.42 9.32 -15.02
C GLN A 208 -0.03 9.83 -15.12
N HIS A 209 -0.98 8.94 -15.43
CA HIS A 209 -2.40 9.31 -15.49
C HIS A 209 -2.93 9.81 -14.14
N ILE A 210 -2.63 9.09 -13.04
CA ILE A 210 -3.05 9.49 -11.69
C ILE A 210 -2.47 10.87 -11.33
N ALA A 211 -1.20 11.11 -11.66
CA ALA A 211 -0.55 12.39 -11.41
C ALA A 211 -1.26 13.54 -12.15
N CYS A 212 -1.57 13.35 -13.42
CA CYS A 212 -2.29 14.32 -14.25
C CYS A 212 -3.75 14.50 -13.80
N GLU A 213 -4.46 13.41 -13.45
CA GLU A 213 -5.85 13.44 -13.00
C GLU A 213 -6.01 14.11 -11.63
N GLY A 214 -5.14 13.74 -10.66
CA GLY A 214 -5.22 14.22 -9.28
C GLY A 214 -4.42 15.49 -9.00
N ARG A 215 -3.60 15.97 -9.96
CA ARG A 215 -2.63 17.05 -9.74
C ARG A 215 -1.85 16.86 -8.44
N CYS A 216 -1.24 15.67 -8.32
CA CYS A 216 -0.50 15.25 -7.12
C CYS A 216 0.81 14.57 -7.53
N PHE A 217 1.78 14.53 -6.62
CA PHE A 217 2.94 13.64 -6.80
C PHE A 217 2.49 12.20 -6.67
N VAL A 218 2.93 11.32 -7.59
CA VAL A 218 2.67 9.88 -7.54
C VAL A 218 3.96 9.13 -7.27
N ILE A 219 3.94 8.32 -6.23
CA ILE A 219 5.10 7.59 -5.71
C ILE A 219 4.80 6.10 -5.87
N GLY A 220 5.23 5.54 -7.01
CA GLY A 220 5.03 4.13 -7.35
C GLY A 220 6.15 3.27 -6.78
N ALA A 221 5.82 2.36 -5.87
CA ALA A 221 6.77 1.43 -5.27
C ALA A 221 6.49 0.01 -5.75
N ASN A 222 7.46 -0.62 -6.43
CA ASN A 222 7.36 -1.98 -6.93
C ASN A 222 8.49 -2.85 -6.37
N GLN A 223 8.33 -4.16 -6.48
CA GLN A 223 9.34 -5.14 -6.09
C GLN A 223 10.23 -5.47 -7.31
N TYR A 224 11.48 -5.82 -7.06
CA TYR A 224 12.29 -6.64 -7.96
C TYR A 224 12.40 -8.02 -7.35
N VAL A 225 11.95 -9.06 -8.06
CA VAL A 225 11.85 -10.43 -7.52
C VAL A 225 12.27 -11.44 -8.55
N THR A 226 13.09 -12.38 -8.14
CA THR A 226 13.53 -13.55 -8.93
C THR A 226 13.06 -14.84 -8.25
N LYS A 227 13.22 -15.99 -8.93
CA LYS A 227 12.95 -17.30 -8.31
C LYS A 227 13.90 -17.59 -7.14
N HIS A 228 15.10 -17.02 -7.11
CA HIS A 228 16.07 -17.17 -6.01
C HIS A 228 15.60 -16.53 -4.69
N ASP A 229 14.63 -15.60 -4.73
CA ASP A 229 14.06 -14.99 -3.53
C ASP A 229 13.02 -15.88 -2.84
N TYR A 230 12.76 -17.08 -3.40
CA TYR A 230 11.77 -18.02 -2.90
C TYR A 230 12.41 -19.08 -2.01
N PRO A 231 11.73 -19.54 -0.95
CA PRO A 231 12.22 -20.66 -0.14
C PRO A 231 12.41 -21.93 -0.98
N GLU A 232 13.53 -22.62 -0.83
CA GLU A 232 13.82 -23.87 -1.52
C GLU A 232 12.88 -25.02 -1.13
N ASP A 233 12.30 -24.96 0.08
CA ASP A 233 11.46 -26.00 0.68
C ASP A 233 9.94 -25.77 0.49
N LEU A 234 9.55 -24.99 -0.52
CA LEU A 234 8.14 -24.81 -0.87
C LEU A 234 7.50 -26.14 -1.28
N ALA A 235 6.36 -26.46 -0.65
CA ALA A 235 5.59 -27.64 -1.01
C ALA A 235 4.93 -27.49 -2.40
N CYS A 236 4.61 -26.25 -2.81
CA CYS A 236 4.08 -25.89 -4.12
C CYS A 236 5.16 -25.36 -5.09
N ALA A 237 6.44 -25.73 -4.95
CA ALA A 237 7.52 -25.29 -5.83
C ALA A 237 7.23 -25.58 -7.32
N GLY A 238 6.44 -26.63 -7.60
CA GLY A 238 5.97 -26.94 -8.96
C GLY A 238 5.18 -25.81 -9.64
N ASP A 239 4.56 -24.93 -8.89
CA ASP A 239 3.82 -23.78 -9.43
C ASP A 239 4.77 -22.81 -10.17
N LEU A 240 6.06 -22.76 -9.80
CA LEU A 240 7.06 -21.86 -10.37
C LEU A 240 7.81 -22.43 -11.60
N VAL A 241 7.58 -23.69 -11.96
CA VAL A 241 8.36 -24.37 -13.03
C VAL A 241 8.26 -23.64 -14.37
N HIS A 242 7.08 -23.13 -14.70
CA HIS A 242 6.82 -22.45 -15.97
C HIS A 242 6.93 -20.91 -15.87
N GLU A 243 7.16 -20.37 -14.68
CA GLU A 243 7.37 -18.94 -14.51
C GLU A 243 8.78 -18.54 -15.02
N PRO A 244 8.97 -17.29 -15.48
CA PRO A 244 10.29 -16.79 -15.84
C PRO A 244 11.22 -16.72 -14.62
N GLU A 245 12.55 -16.66 -14.84
CA GLU A 245 13.51 -16.49 -13.74
C GLU A 245 13.29 -15.18 -13.00
N GLU A 246 13.10 -14.09 -13.73
CA GLU A 246 12.72 -12.80 -13.20
C GLU A 246 11.18 -12.74 -13.07
N LEU A 247 10.69 -12.88 -11.86
CA LEU A 247 9.24 -12.88 -11.57
C LEU A 247 8.64 -11.46 -11.56
N CYS A 248 9.42 -10.47 -11.16
CA CYS A 248 9.01 -9.06 -11.17
C CYS A 248 10.23 -8.18 -11.44
N ARG A 249 10.21 -7.46 -12.57
CA ARG A 249 11.35 -6.65 -13.03
C ARG A 249 11.52 -5.29 -12.35
N GLY A 250 10.62 -4.91 -11.42
CA GLY A 250 10.64 -3.59 -10.81
C GLY A 250 9.73 -2.60 -11.55
N GLY A 251 10.20 -1.35 -11.65
CA GLY A 251 9.47 -0.22 -12.24
C GLY A 251 9.01 0.81 -11.20
N SER A 252 9.71 0.90 -10.07
CA SER A 252 9.48 1.98 -9.10
C SER A 252 9.82 3.33 -9.70
N ALA A 253 8.95 4.33 -9.49
CA ALA A 253 9.11 5.65 -10.07
C ALA A 253 8.46 6.72 -9.20
N ILE A 254 8.93 7.96 -9.36
CA ILE A 254 8.36 9.16 -8.75
C ILE A 254 7.96 10.10 -9.88
N VAL A 255 6.68 10.52 -9.89
CA VAL A 255 6.07 11.32 -10.96
C VAL A 255 5.55 12.62 -10.37
N ASP A 256 5.78 13.74 -11.07
CA ASP A 256 5.30 15.06 -10.69
C ASP A 256 3.80 15.28 -11.03
N PRO A 257 3.15 16.35 -10.56
CA PRO A 257 1.73 16.62 -10.80
C PRO A 257 1.32 16.83 -12.27
N LEU A 258 2.28 16.95 -13.18
CA LEU A 258 2.06 17.08 -14.63
C LEU A 258 2.42 15.79 -15.40
N GLY A 259 2.71 14.69 -14.69
CA GLY A 259 2.98 13.39 -15.29
C GLY A 259 4.43 13.18 -15.73
N GLN A 260 5.38 14.06 -15.34
CA GLN A 260 6.79 13.90 -15.67
C GLN A 260 7.50 13.05 -14.61
N TYR A 261 8.41 12.17 -15.04
CA TYR A 261 9.24 11.42 -14.12
C TYR A 261 10.28 12.33 -13.46
N LEU A 262 10.29 12.35 -12.13
CA LEU A 262 11.36 12.97 -11.34
C LEU A 262 12.50 11.98 -11.08
N ALA A 263 12.16 10.68 -10.90
CA ALA A 263 13.13 9.60 -10.79
C ALA A 263 12.50 8.26 -11.22
N GLY A 264 13.34 7.35 -11.71
CA GLY A 264 12.90 6.06 -12.27
C GLY A 264 12.29 6.20 -13.68
N PRO A 265 11.60 5.15 -14.19
CA PRO A 265 11.43 3.84 -13.53
C PRO A 265 12.74 3.05 -13.43
N LEU A 266 12.94 2.38 -12.28
CA LEU A 266 14.07 1.48 -12.04
C LEU A 266 13.66 0.05 -12.43
N TYR A 267 14.48 -0.64 -13.23
CA TYR A 267 14.20 -2.00 -13.68
C TYR A 267 15.40 -2.93 -13.45
N HIS A 268 15.10 -4.22 -13.27
CA HIS A 268 16.06 -5.34 -13.27
C HIS A 268 17.09 -5.32 -12.13
N GLU A 269 16.82 -4.56 -11.06
CA GLU A 269 17.70 -4.51 -9.89
C GLU A 269 16.97 -4.07 -8.62
N GLU A 270 17.52 -4.41 -7.46
CA GLU A 270 17.14 -3.82 -6.18
C GLU A 270 17.83 -2.47 -5.99
N GLY A 271 17.16 -1.53 -5.32
CA GLY A 271 17.74 -0.24 -5.00
C GLY A 271 16.75 0.78 -4.44
N LEU A 272 17.24 2.01 -4.29
CA LEU A 272 16.43 3.16 -3.90
C LEU A 272 16.26 4.10 -5.09
N VAL A 273 15.01 4.43 -5.42
CA VAL A 273 14.65 5.53 -6.32
C VAL A 273 14.43 6.78 -5.46
N VAL A 274 15.24 7.81 -5.65
CA VAL A 274 15.23 9.00 -4.81
C VAL A 274 15.03 10.26 -5.64
N ALA A 275 14.13 11.14 -5.19
CA ALA A 275 13.92 12.46 -5.77
C ALA A 275 13.64 13.51 -4.71
N GLU A 276 14.05 14.75 -4.98
CA GLU A 276 13.58 15.94 -4.27
C GLU A 276 12.32 16.45 -4.97
N LEU A 277 11.23 16.66 -4.23
CA LEU A 277 9.97 17.21 -4.71
C LEU A 277 9.90 18.70 -4.40
N ASP A 278 9.58 19.52 -5.41
CA ASP A 278 9.14 20.89 -5.22
C ASP A 278 7.62 20.89 -5.00
N LEU A 279 7.21 21.02 -3.76
CA LEU A 279 5.80 20.88 -3.38
C LEU A 279 4.94 22.03 -3.90
N THR A 280 5.51 23.14 -4.36
CA THR A 280 4.77 24.25 -4.98
C THR A 280 4.21 23.89 -6.37
N ALA A 281 4.74 22.82 -6.97
CA ALA A 281 4.24 22.31 -8.25
C ALA A 281 2.77 21.84 -8.20
N VAL A 282 2.26 21.46 -7.02
CA VAL A 282 0.84 21.02 -6.88
C VAL A 282 -0.10 22.20 -7.12
N GLU A 283 0.14 23.35 -6.50
CA GLU A 283 -0.69 24.52 -6.66
C GLU A 283 -0.60 25.07 -8.10
N ALA A 284 0.60 25.07 -8.67
CA ALA A 284 0.81 25.49 -10.06
C ALA A 284 0.08 24.58 -11.05
N ALA A 285 0.13 23.25 -10.84
CA ALA A 285 -0.54 22.28 -11.69
C ALA A 285 -2.08 22.35 -11.59
N ARG A 286 -2.62 22.78 -10.44
CA ARG A 286 -4.07 22.95 -10.24
C ARG A 286 -4.66 24.18 -10.89
N PHE A 287 -3.85 25.06 -11.49
CA PHE A 287 -4.33 26.24 -12.17
C PHE A 287 -5.28 25.91 -13.34
N ASP A 288 -4.94 24.93 -14.15
CA ASP A 288 -5.71 24.54 -15.33
C ASP A 288 -6.64 23.36 -15.10
N PHE A 289 -6.41 22.55 -14.04
CA PHE A 289 -7.24 21.39 -13.73
C PHE A 289 -7.22 21.08 -12.23
N ASP A 290 -8.36 21.25 -11.56
CA ASP A 290 -8.57 20.83 -10.18
C ASP A 290 -9.83 19.96 -10.13
N VAL A 291 -9.62 18.63 -10.05
CA VAL A 291 -10.70 17.62 -10.18
C VAL A 291 -11.73 17.72 -9.05
N THR A 292 -11.33 18.18 -7.86
CA THR A 292 -12.21 18.39 -6.70
C THR A 292 -12.62 19.85 -6.53
N GLY A 293 -12.04 20.75 -7.32
CA GLY A 293 -12.31 22.19 -7.32
C GLY A 293 -13.12 22.63 -8.55
N HIS A 294 -12.52 23.48 -9.39
CA HIS A 294 -13.23 24.11 -10.51
C HIS A 294 -13.62 23.16 -11.67
N TYR A 295 -13.13 21.92 -11.67
CA TYR A 295 -13.61 20.86 -12.58
C TYR A 295 -14.69 19.97 -11.96
N ALA A 296 -14.99 20.12 -10.66
CA ALA A 296 -16.07 19.38 -10.04
C ALA A 296 -17.45 19.85 -10.52
N ARG A 297 -18.37 18.90 -10.69
CA ARG A 297 -19.77 19.17 -11.12
C ARG A 297 -20.74 18.52 -10.12
N PRO A 298 -20.83 19.07 -8.88
CA PRO A 298 -21.71 18.53 -7.84
C PRO A 298 -23.20 18.60 -8.20
N ASP A 299 -23.55 19.43 -9.19
CA ASP A 299 -24.88 19.49 -9.79
C ASP A 299 -25.20 18.30 -10.70
N VAL A 300 -24.17 17.53 -11.15
CA VAL A 300 -24.30 16.38 -12.07
C VAL A 300 -23.94 15.06 -11.36
N PHE A 301 -22.86 15.05 -10.56
CA PHE A 301 -22.31 13.84 -9.96
C PHE A 301 -22.19 13.98 -8.44
N THR A 302 -22.62 12.95 -7.73
CA THR A 302 -22.42 12.81 -6.28
C THR A 302 -21.81 11.45 -6.00
N LEU A 303 -20.64 11.41 -5.33
CA LEU A 303 -20.02 10.21 -4.83
C LEU A 303 -20.30 10.07 -3.33
N TRP A 304 -20.90 8.96 -2.93
CA TRP A 304 -21.04 8.57 -1.53
C TRP A 304 -20.02 7.50 -1.19
N VAL A 305 -19.21 7.75 -0.16
CA VAL A 305 -18.22 6.79 0.36
C VAL A 305 -18.69 6.32 1.71
N ASN A 306 -18.85 5.00 1.87
CA ASN A 306 -19.15 4.43 3.18
C ASN A 306 -17.84 4.19 3.94
N GLU A 307 -17.57 5.00 4.94
CA GLU A 307 -16.38 4.91 5.80
C GLU A 307 -16.65 4.18 7.13
N GLU A 308 -17.84 3.61 7.30
CA GLU A 308 -18.16 2.82 8.49
C GLU A 308 -17.50 1.43 8.40
N PRO A 309 -16.87 0.94 9.50
CA PRO A 309 -16.32 -0.41 9.53
C PRO A 309 -17.40 -1.47 9.30
N GLN A 310 -17.18 -2.35 8.33
CA GLN A 310 -18.12 -3.41 8.00
C GLN A 310 -17.83 -4.66 8.84
N ARG A 311 -18.84 -5.15 9.58
CA ARG A 311 -18.75 -6.33 10.42
C ARG A 311 -19.81 -7.35 10.01
N ASN A 312 -19.40 -8.62 9.83
CA ASN A 312 -20.34 -9.71 9.56
C ASN A 312 -21.30 -9.96 10.72
N VAL A 313 -20.86 -9.69 11.95
CA VAL A 313 -21.65 -9.91 13.18
C VAL A 313 -21.45 -8.73 14.12
N THR A 314 -22.55 -8.18 14.60
CA THR A 314 -22.57 -7.19 15.70
C THR A 314 -23.15 -7.85 16.95
N LEU A 315 -22.35 -8.00 17.98
CA LEU A 315 -22.81 -8.56 19.25
C LEU A 315 -23.68 -7.54 20.00
N ARG A 316 -24.73 -7.99 20.71
CA ARG A 316 -25.65 -7.10 21.43
C ARG A 316 -24.95 -6.27 22.51
N ALA A 317 -23.88 -6.77 23.12
CA ALA A 317 -23.07 -6.03 24.09
C ALA A 317 -22.43 -4.78 23.50
N ASP A 318 -22.17 -4.75 22.18
CA ASP A 318 -21.55 -3.61 21.49
C ASP A 318 -22.55 -2.46 21.26
N ARG A 319 -23.86 -2.67 21.54
CA ARG A 319 -24.92 -1.66 21.32
C ARG A 319 -25.12 -0.68 22.49
N GLN A 320 -24.38 -0.77 23.57
CA GLN A 320 -24.59 0.11 24.76
C GLN A 320 -24.10 1.56 24.55
N GLY A 321 -23.71 1.98 23.34
CA GLY A 321 -23.29 3.34 23.02
C GLY A 321 -24.28 4.20 22.21
N VAL A 322 -25.39 3.63 21.72
CA VAL A 322 -26.40 4.41 20.97
C VAL A 322 -27.73 4.38 21.71
N ASN A 323 -27.99 5.43 22.44
CA ASN A 323 -29.32 5.68 23.04
C ASN A 323 -30.29 6.21 21.95
N PRO A 324 -31.28 5.41 21.47
CA PRO A 324 -32.17 5.87 20.41
C PRO A 324 -33.46 6.49 21.02
N ARG A 325 -33.35 7.48 21.89
CA ARG A 325 -34.51 8.25 22.35
C ARG A 325 -34.15 9.65 22.82
N THR A 326 -34.12 10.57 21.88
CA THR A 326 -34.60 11.93 22.13
C THR A 326 -35.60 12.26 21.01
N PRO A 327 -36.91 12.30 21.28
CA PRO A 327 -37.87 12.91 20.36
C PRO A 327 -37.52 14.39 20.25
N GLY A 328 -37.32 14.89 19.05
CA GLY A 328 -37.23 16.31 18.78
C GLY A 328 -38.51 17.04 19.24
N PRO A 329 -38.38 18.33 19.61
CA PRO A 329 -39.53 19.13 19.96
C PRO A 329 -40.46 19.32 18.75
N ALA A 330 -41.76 19.31 19.03
CA ALA A 330 -42.87 19.53 18.11
C ALA A 330 -42.79 20.90 17.41
#